data_34da059738a4471449bba2f40ab25064
#
_entry.id   34da059738a4471449bba2f40ab25064
#
_cell.length_a   1.000
_cell.length_b   1.000
_cell.length_c   1.000
_cell.angle_alpha   90.00
_cell.angle_beta   90.00
_cell.angle_gamma   90.00
#
_symmetry.space_group_name_H-M   'P 1'
#
loop_
_entity.id
_entity.type
_entity.pdbx_description
1 polymer ?
#
loop_
_entity_poly.entity_id
_entity_poly.type
_entity_poly.pdbx_seq_one_letter_code
_entity_poly.pdbx_strand_id
1 'polypeptide(L)' 'MILVFAPTYTWAKSWAEDNELRPYQWRWVTGLPDVMGYSRPAQFVIMGDKDFTEGQYEALQHLRAMDALLPED' A
#
# COMPACT_ATOMS: atom_id res chain seq x y z
N MET A 1 8.20 1.18 6.86
CA MET A 1 7.38 0.06 6.35
C MET A 1 6.85 0.39 4.97
N ILE A 2 6.85 -0.58 4.08
CA ILE A 2 6.33 -0.41 2.72
C ILE A 2 4.92 -0.98 2.66
N LEU A 3 3.95 -0.18 2.22
CA LEU A 3 2.59 -0.64 1.99
C LEU A 3 2.49 -1.20 0.56
N VAL A 4 2.04 -2.44 0.44
CA VAL A 4 1.96 -3.12 -0.85
C VAL A 4 0.50 -3.26 -1.24
N PHE A 5 0.12 -2.61 -2.35
CA PHE A 5 -1.20 -2.70 -2.94
C PHE A 5 -1.15 -3.73 -4.06
N ALA A 6 -1.71 -4.89 -3.81
CA ALA A 6 -1.79 -5.98 -4.79
C ALA A 6 -3.14 -6.68 -4.66
N PRO A 7 -3.66 -7.28 -5.73
CA PRO A 7 -4.97 -7.94 -5.69
C PRO A 7 -5.03 -9.11 -4.72
N THR A 8 -3.90 -9.81 -4.52
CA THR A 8 -3.85 -10.97 -3.64
C THR A 8 -2.59 -10.91 -2.76
N TYR A 9 -2.66 -11.60 -1.63
CA TYR A 9 -1.52 -11.75 -0.74
C TYR A 9 -0.34 -12.44 -1.43
N THR A 10 -0.61 -13.46 -2.23
CA THR A 10 0.43 -14.20 -2.95
C THR A 10 1.23 -13.28 -3.86
N TRP A 11 0.55 -12.38 -4.55
CA TRP A 11 1.18 -11.39 -5.43
C TRP A 11 2.09 -10.46 -4.62
N ALA A 12 1.58 -9.92 -3.51
CA ALA A 12 2.35 -9.04 -2.63
C ALA A 12 3.57 -9.74 -2.04
N LYS A 13 3.39 -10.98 -1.60
CA LYS A 13 4.46 -11.78 -1.02
C LYS A 13 5.56 -12.06 -2.06
N SER A 14 5.16 -12.42 -3.28
CA SER A 14 6.12 -12.68 -4.36
C SER A 14 6.97 -11.44 -4.65
N TRP A 15 6.32 -10.27 -4.72
CA TRP A 15 7.05 -9.01 -4.92
C TRP A 15 8.05 -8.74 -3.79
N ALA A 16 7.63 -8.97 -2.55
CA ALA A 16 8.48 -8.74 -1.39
C ALA A 16 9.69 -9.68 -1.38
N GLU A 17 9.48 -10.94 -1.72
CA GLU A 17 10.58 -11.92 -1.83
C GLU A 17 11.56 -11.53 -2.93
N ASP A 18 11.07 -11.08 -4.08
CA ASP A 18 11.90 -10.64 -5.19
C ASP A 18 12.76 -9.41 -4.82
N ASN A 19 12.28 -8.61 -3.87
CA ASN A 19 12.99 -7.43 -3.39
C ASN A 19 13.75 -7.70 -2.08
N GLU A 20 13.83 -8.97 -1.66
CA GLU A 20 14.56 -9.39 -0.47
C GLU A 20 14.08 -8.70 0.81
N LEU A 21 12.78 -8.43 0.89
CA LEU A 21 12.19 -7.80 2.06
C LEU A 21 11.84 -8.83 3.12
N ARG A 22 12.04 -8.45 4.38
CA ARG A 22 11.63 -9.27 5.52
C ARG A 22 10.16 -9.01 5.85
N PRO A 23 9.46 -9.96 6.51
CA PRO A 23 8.02 -9.81 6.80
C PRO A 23 7.65 -8.53 7.54
N TYR A 24 8.52 -7.99 8.37
CA TYR A 24 8.23 -6.77 9.13
C TYR A 24 8.50 -5.48 8.34
N GLN A 25 9.04 -5.58 7.12
CA GLN A 25 9.38 -4.41 6.31
C GLN A 25 8.26 -4.00 5.34
N TRP A 26 7.26 -4.86 5.17
CA TRP A 26 6.16 -4.60 4.26
C TRP A 26 4.84 -5.08 4.83
N ARG A 27 3.74 -4.55 4.29
CA ARG A 27 2.40 -4.96 4.67
C ARG A 27 1.49 -4.96 3.46
N TRP A 28 0.75 -6.05 3.27
CA TRP A 28 -0.27 -6.12 2.22
C TRP A 28 -1.50 -5.33 2.65
N VAL A 29 -1.94 -4.40 1.80
CA VAL A 29 -3.09 -3.55 2.07
C VAL A 29 -4.35 -4.22 1.54
N THR A 30 -5.30 -4.46 2.44
CA THR A 30 -6.60 -5.06 2.11
C THR A 30 -7.75 -4.06 2.17
N GLY A 31 -7.55 -2.93 2.83
CA GLY A 31 -8.59 -1.92 2.97
C GLY A 31 -8.11 -0.71 3.74
N LEU A 32 -9.02 0.23 3.95
CA LEU A 32 -8.72 1.50 4.60
C LEU A 32 -8.07 1.37 5.98
N PRO A 33 -8.47 0.44 6.86
CA PRO A 33 -7.82 0.30 8.16
C PRO A 33 -6.32 0.04 8.09
N ASP A 34 -5.82 -0.57 7.03
CA ASP A 34 -4.40 -0.87 6.89
C ASP A 34 -3.55 0.37 6.63
N VAL A 35 -4.15 1.46 6.18
CA VAL A 35 -3.45 2.71 5.88
C VAL A 35 -3.78 3.82 6.86
N MET A 36 -4.76 3.63 7.73
CA MET A 36 -5.09 4.60 8.77
C MET A 36 -4.08 4.52 9.91
N GLY A 37 -3.83 5.65 10.55
CA GLY A 37 -2.88 5.72 11.65
C GLY A 37 -1.48 6.15 11.26
N TYR A 38 -1.20 6.27 9.98
CA TYR A 38 0.06 6.83 9.51
C TYR A 38 -0.08 8.36 9.44
N SER A 39 0.79 9.06 10.12
CA SER A 39 0.78 10.53 10.16
C SER A 39 1.38 11.15 8.89
N ARG A 40 2.06 10.35 8.09
CA ARG A 40 2.63 10.76 6.80
C ARG A 40 2.39 9.66 5.80
N PRO A 41 2.34 9.98 4.49
CA PRO A 41 2.30 8.94 3.48
C PRO A 41 3.48 8.01 3.66
N ALA A 42 3.20 6.76 3.93
CA ALA A 42 4.22 5.74 3.94
C ALA A 42 4.66 5.46 2.51
N GLN A 43 5.85 4.91 2.36
CA GLN A 43 6.27 4.42 1.07
C GLN A 43 5.31 3.31 0.63
N PHE A 44 4.84 3.36 -0.60
CA PHE A 44 3.90 2.35 -1.08
C PHE A 44 4.17 1.96 -2.53
N VAL A 45 3.76 0.74 -2.86
CA VAL A 45 3.90 0.14 -4.19
C VAL A 45 2.53 -0.32 -4.65
N ILE A 46 2.21 -0.07 -5.91
CA ILE A 46 0.93 -0.43 -6.51
C ILE A 46 1.17 -1.39 -7.66
N MET A 47 0.46 -2.52 -7.66
CA MET A 47 0.52 -3.48 -8.75
C MET A 47 -0.85 -4.13 -8.96
N GLY A 48 -1.20 -4.41 -10.22
CA GLY A 48 -2.45 -5.08 -10.55
C GLY A 48 -3.69 -4.29 -10.17
N ASP A 49 -3.67 -2.96 -10.31
CA ASP A 49 -4.75 -2.07 -9.86
C ASP A 49 -6.11 -2.36 -10.49
N LYS A 50 -6.15 -3.02 -11.64
CA LYS A 50 -7.40 -3.39 -12.31
C LYS A 50 -8.22 -4.41 -11.53
N ASP A 51 -7.57 -5.19 -10.67
CA ASP A 51 -8.19 -6.26 -9.91
C ASP A 51 -8.36 -5.93 -8.43
N PHE A 52 -8.20 -4.67 -8.05
CA PHE A 52 -8.36 -4.25 -6.65
C PHE A 52 -9.81 -4.36 -6.20
N THR A 53 -9.99 -4.66 -4.89
CA THR A 53 -11.31 -4.58 -4.25
C THR A 53 -11.66 -3.12 -3.97
N GLU A 54 -12.93 -2.83 -3.66
CA GLU A 54 -13.36 -1.49 -3.24
C GLU A 54 -12.55 -0.98 -2.05
N GLY A 55 -12.31 -1.86 -1.05
CA GLY A 55 -11.53 -1.49 0.11
C GLY A 55 -10.11 -1.07 -0.25
N GLN A 56 -9.50 -1.75 -1.19
CA GLN A 56 -8.16 -1.40 -1.66
C GLN A 56 -8.16 -0.06 -2.40
N TYR A 57 -9.18 0.20 -3.23
CA TYR A 57 -9.31 1.49 -3.91
C TYR A 57 -9.50 2.64 -2.91
N GLU A 58 -10.32 2.43 -1.89
CA GLU A 58 -10.53 3.45 -0.86
C GLU A 58 -9.23 3.77 -0.12
N ALA A 59 -8.47 2.74 0.23
CA ALA A 59 -7.18 2.92 0.89
C ALA A 59 -6.20 3.70 0.01
N LEU A 60 -6.15 3.37 -1.28
CA LEU A 60 -5.28 4.04 -2.23
C LEU A 60 -5.65 5.51 -2.40
N GLN A 61 -6.95 5.81 -2.52
CA GLN A 61 -7.43 7.18 -2.64
C GLN A 61 -7.12 7.99 -1.38
N HIS A 62 -7.24 7.37 -0.20
CA HIS A 62 -6.89 8.01 1.06
C HIS A 62 -5.41 8.42 1.09
N LEU A 63 -4.52 7.52 0.69
CA LEU A 63 -3.09 7.81 0.65
C LEU A 63 -2.74 8.89 -0.37
N ARG A 64 -3.36 8.84 -1.55
CA ARG A 64 -3.16 9.86 -2.58
C ARG A 64 -3.64 11.23 -2.12
N ALA A 65 -4.75 11.30 -1.41
CA ALA A 65 -5.26 12.54 -0.86
C ALA A 65 -4.31 13.11 0.21
N MET A 66 -3.77 12.25 1.08
CA MET A 66 -2.79 12.66 2.07
C MET A 66 -1.51 13.20 1.43
N ASP A 67 -1.02 12.51 0.41
CA ASP A 67 0.19 12.93 -0.32
C ASP A 67 -0.03 14.29 -0.99
N ALA A 68 -1.20 14.51 -1.56
CA ALA A 68 -1.55 15.77 -2.20
C ALA A 68 -1.65 16.95 -1.24
N LEU A 69 -1.89 16.68 0.06
CA LEU A 69 -2.01 17.70 1.09
C LEU A 69 -0.67 18.06 1.73
N LEU A 70 0.39 17.29 1.46
CA LEU A 70 1.71 17.58 1.99
C LEU A 70 2.42 18.60 1.14
N PRO A 71 3.15 19.55 1.77
CA PRO A 71 3.96 20.49 1.01
C PRO A 71 5.08 19.76 0.26
N GLU A 72 5.29 20.14 -0.96
CA GLU A 72 6.45 19.67 -1.71
C GLU A 72 7.69 20.37 -1.17
N ASP A 73 8.68 19.57 -0.87
CA ASP A 73 9.99 20.10 -0.45
C ASP A 73 10.85 20.49 -1.66
#